data_35ee1601de11100446744247efa75b35
#
_entry.id   35ee1601de11100446744247efa75b35
#
_cell.length_a   1.000
_cell.length_b   1.000
_cell.length_c   1.000
_cell.angle_alpha   90.00
_cell.angle_beta   90.00
_cell.angle_gamma   90.00
#
_symmetry.space_group_name_H-M   'P 1'
#
loop_
_entity.id
_entity.type
_entity.pdbx_description
1 polymer ?
#
loop_
_entity_poly.entity_id
_entity_poly.type
_entity_poly.pdbx_seq_one_letter_code
_entity_poly.pdbx_strand_id
1 'polypeptide(L)'
;MSIRNVSIIIPCYKASATLRRAVASALTDAPSDMEILLVDDGSPDDTGALCDELAAADPRVTALHRENGGAGAARNTGLDAASGEWVLFLDADDALLPGLWSALDGVITDADMILFGLTRVSTGDIQPTDYLPAGEYADLAALGGALSPLLFDTGLLAAPYPKLFRRRTLGGLRFDDRLQINEDVLFNIQFLQISSAIYCLHGVYYKQYDTESGSLSRRLRGDLLDAERITRPALAALLRKNGLDPAPYEHTSRLRACLNQYGLLAGCRGDLPYARRRALFAEILADNDARAALQERLRNDPNKLLAVPYRIGVAWNWPGMLAAYTLIKQRLL
;
A
#
# COMPACT_ATOMS: atom_id res chain seq x y z
N MET A 1 -23.16 -11.76 -14.58
CA MET A 1 -23.33 -12.50 -13.31
C MET A 1 -22.92 -11.55 -12.19
N SER A 2 -23.64 -11.54 -11.07
CA SER A 2 -23.24 -10.71 -9.93
C SER A 2 -21.89 -11.17 -9.38
N ILE A 3 -21.10 -10.23 -8.80
CA ILE A 3 -19.82 -10.54 -8.16
C ILE A 3 -20.10 -11.29 -6.86
N ARG A 4 -19.83 -12.57 -6.86
CA ARG A 4 -20.01 -13.50 -5.72
C ARG A 4 -18.77 -14.35 -5.55
N ASN A 5 -18.75 -15.20 -4.53
CA ASN A 5 -17.63 -16.11 -4.24
C ASN A 5 -16.30 -15.36 -4.11
N VAL A 6 -16.19 -14.56 -3.05
CA VAL A 6 -15.04 -13.72 -2.75
C VAL A 6 -14.24 -14.33 -1.60
N SER A 7 -12.94 -14.50 -1.77
CA SER A 7 -12.01 -14.79 -0.67
C SER A 7 -11.46 -13.48 -0.12
N ILE A 8 -11.76 -13.18 1.15
CA ILE A 8 -11.16 -12.05 1.86
C ILE A 8 -9.94 -12.56 2.63
N ILE A 9 -8.77 -12.04 2.31
CA ILE A 9 -7.51 -12.40 2.96
C ILE A 9 -7.13 -11.31 3.96
N ILE A 10 -7.01 -11.67 5.23
CA ILE A 10 -6.66 -10.76 6.33
C ILE A 10 -5.32 -11.20 6.92
N PRO A 11 -4.20 -10.53 6.58
CA PRO A 11 -2.92 -10.78 7.25
C PRO A 11 -2.95 -10.25 8.68
N CYS A 12 -2.66 -11.10 9.66
CA CYS A 12 -2.78 -10.81 11.08
C CYS A 12 -1.40 -10.86 11.75
N TYR A 13 -0.95 -9.75 12.33
CA TYR A 13 0.23 -9.71 13.18
C TYR A 13 0.08 -8.63 14.26
N LYS A 14 0.05 -9.03 15.53
CA LYS A 14 -0.22 -8.14 16.67
C LYS A 14 -1.51 -7.35 16.49
N ALA A 15 -2.57 -8.05 16.09
CA ALA A 15 -3.86 -7.47 15.72
C ALA A 15 -4.98 -7.79 16.72
N SER A 16 -4.67 -8.30 17.91
CA SER A 16 -5.66 -8.74 18.90
C SER A 16 -6.69 -7.65 19.26
N ALA A 17 -6.32 -6.37 19.21
CA ALA A 17 -7.21 -5.25 19.52
C ALA A 17 -8.15 -4.86 18.34
N THR A 18 -7.83 -5.20 17.10
CA THR A 18 -8.53 -4.68 15.91
C THR A 18 -9.21 -5.74 15.07
N LEU A 19 -8.70 -6.97 15.08
CA LEU A 19 -9.12 -8.07 14.20
C LEU A 19 -10.63 -8.37 14.28
N ARG A 20 -11.25 -8.33 15.48
CA ARG A 20 -12.71 -8.52 15.60
C ARG A 20 -13.50 -7.51 14.76
N ARG A 21 -13.06 -6.24 14.76
CA ARG A 21 -13.70 -5.20 13.95
C ARG A 21 -13.55 -5.50 12.46
N ALA A 22 -12.35 -5.88 12.01
CA ALA A 22 -12.10 -6.21 10.61
C ALA A 22 -13.00 -7.35 10.14
N VAL A 23 -13.03 -8.47 10.88
CA VAL A 23 -13.86 -9.65 10.57
C VAL A 23 -15.35 -9.31 10.62
N ALA A 24 -15.83 -8.63 11.67
CA ALA A 24 -17.23 -8.23 11.78
C ALA A 24 -17.66 -7.33 10.59
N SER A 25 -16.80 -6.42 10.17
CA SER A 25 -17.09 -5.55 9.02
C SER A 25 -17.18 -6.34 7.71
N ALA A 26 -16.33 -7.34 7.53
CA ALA A 26 -16.31 -8.20 6.35
C ALA A 26 -17.55 -9.11 6.27
N LEU A 27 -18.06 -9.55 7.43
CA LEU A 27 -19.25 -10.39 7.53
C LEU A 27 -20.57 -9.61 7.41
N THR A 28 -20.55 -8.28 7.58
CA THR A 28 -21.75 -7.44 7.51
C THR A 28 -22.36 -7.47 6.11
N ASP A 29 -23.62 -7.89 5.99
CA ASP A 29 -24.36 -8.01 4.72
C ASP A 29 -23.66 -8.89 3.65
N ALA A 30 -22.70 -9.72 4.08
CA ALA A 30 -21.89 -10.53 3.20
C ALA A 30 -22.70 -11.73 2.63
N PRO A 31 -22.45 -12.09 1.35
CA PRO A 31 -23.06 -13.27 0.75
C PRO A 31 -22.59 -14.55 1.45
N SER A 32 -23.43 -15.59 1.40
CA SER A 32 -23.16 -16.87 2.08
C SER A 32 -22.03 -17.69 1.45
N ASP A 33 -21.68 -17.38 0.19
CA ASP A 33 -20.67 -18.06 -0.61
C ASP A 33 -19.29 -17.37 -0.58
N MET A 34 -19.08 -16.41 0.34
CA MET A 34 -17.79 -15.80 0.58
C MET A 34 -17.00 -16.55 1.66
N GLU A 35 -15.70 -16.41 1.66
CA GLU A 35 -14.81 -16.91 2.71
C GLU A 35 -13.89 -15.83 3.24
N ILE A 36 -13.49 -15.94 4.52
CA ILE A 36 -12.49 -15.10 5.17
C ILE A 36 -11.32 -15.98 5.61
N LEU A 37 -10.13 -15.64 5.16
CA LEU A 37 -8.89 -16.32 5.50
C LEU A 37 -8.08 -15.42 6.44
N LEU A 38 -8.08 -15.75 7.74
CA LEU A 38 -7.27 -15.08 8.75
C LEU A 38 -5.90 -15.73 8.76
N VAL A 39 -4.87 -15.00 8.37
CA VAL A 39 -3.50 -15.54 8.33
C VAL A 39 -2.68 -14.93 9.46
N ASP A 40 -2.54 -15.66 10.57
CA ASP A 40 -1.66 -15.29 11.67
C ASP A 40 -0.20 -15.48 11.27
N ASP A 41 0.53 -14.38 11.15
CA ASP A 41 1.94 -14.34 10.77
C ASP A 41 2.86 -14.49 12.01
N GLY A 42 2.61 -15.48 12.84
CA GLY A 42 3.40 -15.80 14.01
C GLY A 42 3.36 -14.70 15.07
N SER A 43 2.17 -14.23 15.42
CA SER A 43 1.97 -13.17 16.41
C SER A 43 2.44 -13.60 17.79
N PRO A 44 3.16 -12.75 18.53
CA PRO A 44 3.60 -13.05 19.91
C PRO A 44 2.53 -12.69 20.97
N ASP A 45 1.40 -12.10 20.57
CA ASP A 45 0.26 -11.75 21.40
C ASP A 45 -0.92 -12.72 21.17
N ASP A 46 -2.10 -12.41 21.71
CA ASP A 46 -3.29 -13.25 21.62
C ASP A 46 -3.95 -13.29 20.21
N THR A 47 -3.30 -12.73 19.19
CA THR A 47 -3.87 -12.66 17.82
C THR A 47 -4.17 -14.04 17.25
N GLY A 48 -3.25 -15.02 17.42
CA GLY A 48 -3.45 -16.37 16.93
C GLY A 48 -4.66 -17.06 17.57
N ALA A 49 -4.76 -16.98 18.91
CA ALA A 49 -5.92 -17.52 19.64
C ALA A 49 -7.23 -16.84 19.22
N LEU A 50 -7.20 -15.54 18.92
CA LEU A 50 -8.35 -14.80 18.42
C LEU A 50 -8.74 -15.25 17.00
N CYS A 51 -7.78 -15.57 16.13
CA CYS A 51 -8.07 -16.15 14.81
C CYS A 51 -8.84 -17.47 14.94
N ASP A 52 -8.41 -18.37 15.84
CA ASP A 52 -9.08 -19.66 16.10
C ASP A 52 -10.48 -19.47 16.67
N GLU A 53 -10.65 -18.53 17.59
CA GLU A 53 -11.97 -18.20 18.17
C GLU A 53 -12.94 -17.71 17.07
N LEU A 54 -12.49 -16.81 16.21
CA LEU A 54 -13.32 -16.27 15.12
C LEU A 54 -13.67 -17.34 14.08
N ALA A 55 -12.74 -18.23 13.77
CA ALA A 55 -12.97 -19.37 12.87
C ALA A 55 -13.97 -20.38 13.46
N ALA A 56 -13.92 -20.60 14.77
CA ALA A 56 -14.91 -21.46 15.45
C ALA A 56 -16.32 -20.84 15.51
N ALA A 57 -16.43 -19.51 15.44
CA ALA A 57 -17.70 -18.78 15.56
C ALA A 57 -18.49 -18.67 14.24
N ASP A 58 -17.83 -18.67 13.07
CA ASP A 58 -18.49 -18.55 11.76
C ASP A 58 -17.84 -19.51 10.74
N PRO A 59 -18.62 -20.42 10.11
CA PRO A 59 -18.09 -21.41 9.17
C PRO A 59 -17.47 -20.82 7.89
N ARG A 60 -17.68 -19.56 7.60
CA ARG A 60 -17.04 -18.85 6.49
C ARG A 60 -15.63 -18.36 6.82
N VAL A 61 -15.21 -18.43 8.09
CA VAL A 61 -13.91 -17.95 8.57
C VAL A 61 -12.98 -19.13 8.77
N THR A 62 -11.77 -19.04 8.25
CA THR A 62 -10.71 -20.04 8.43
C THR A 62 -9.48 -19.37 9.00
N ALA A 63 -8.89 -19.94 10.04
CA ALA A 63 -7.61 -19.50 10.61
C ALA A 63 -6.46 -20.32 10.01
N LEU A 64 -5.41 -19.63 9.60
CA LEU A 64 -4.17 -20.18 9.07
C LEU A 64 -3.01 -19.61 9.89
N HIS A 65 -2.11 -20.48 10.35
CA HIS A 65 -0.94 -20.07 11.15
C HIS A 65 0.35 -20.33 10.37
N ARG A 66 1.31 -19.42 10.51
CA ARG A 66 2.63 -19.55 9.91
C ARG A 66 3.72 -18.92 10.78
N GLU A 67 4.96 -19.23 10.49
CA GLU A 67 6.09 -18.49 11.05
C GLU A 67 6.12 -17.07 10.47
N ASN A 68 6.56 -16.10 11.30
CA ASN A 68 6.60 -14.70 10.88
C ASN A 68 7.48 -14.49 9.64
N GLY A 69 6.89 -13.94 8.58
CA GLY A 69 7.54 -13.62 7.32
C GLY A 69 7.11 -12.26 6.73
N GLY A 70 6.26 -11.53 7.45
CA GLY A 70 5.75 -10.22 7.03
C GLY A 70 4.45 -10.29 6.23
N ALA A 71 3.84 -9.13 6.02
CA ALA A 71 2.51 -9.00 5.42
C ALA A 71 2.40 -9.63 4.02
N GLY A 72 3.44 -9.50 3.19
CA GLY A 72 3.48 -10.11 1.86
C GLY A 72 3.40 -11.64 1.92
N ALA A 73 4.19 -12.25 2.81
CA ALA A 73 4.20 -13.69 3.00
C ALA A 73 2.88 -14.21 3.60
N ALA A 74 2.26 -13.46 4.52
CA ALA A 74 0.93 -13.79 5.04
C ALA A 74 -0.14 -13.72 3.94
N ARG A 75 -0.12 -12.67 3.09
CA ARG A 75 -1.02 -12.58 1.93
C ARG A 75 -0.81 -13.73 0.94
N ASN A 76 0.44 -14.16 0.73
CA ASN A 76 0.75 -15.32 -0.12
C ASN A 76 0.13 -16.61 0.43
N THR A 77 0.24 -16.86 1.75
CA THR A 77 -0.42 -18.00 2.38
C THR A 77 -1.94 -17.97 2.19
N GLY A 78 -2.56 -16.79 2.32
CA GLY A 78 -3.98 -16.61 2.02
C GLY A 78 -4.32 -16.85 0.55
N LEU A 79 -3.49 -16.39 -0.39
CA LEU A 79 -3.67 -16.65 -1.83
C LEU A 79 -3.60 -18.14 -2.18
N ASP A 80 -2.74 -18.90 -1.50
CA ASP A 80 -2.63 -20.35 -1.70
C ASP A 80 -3.86 -21.11 -1.22
N ALA A 81 -4.53 -20.59 -0.18
CA ALA A 81 -5.75 -21.19 0.38
C ALA A 81 -7.04 -20.68 -0.28
N ALA A 82 -7.02 -19.55 -0.97
CA ALA A 82 -8.19 -18.91 -1.54
C ALA A 82 -8.87 -19.76 -2.60
N SER A 83 -10.18 -19.97 -2.46
CA SER A 83 -11.03 -20.74 -3.37
C SER A 83 -11.98 -19.85 -4.20
N GLY A 84 -12.26 -18.64 -3.76
CA GLY A 84 -13.18 -17.70 -4.39
C GLY A 84 -12.80 -17.32 -5.83
N GLU A 85 -13.78 -16.87 -6.61
CA GLU A 85 -13.53 -16.32 -7.94
C GLU A 85 -12.76 -14.99 -7.86
N TRP A 86 -13.01 -14.24 -6.80
CA TRP A 86 -12.38 -12.97 -6.54
C TRP A 86 -11.60 -12.98 -5.22
N VAL A 87 -10.56 -12.20 -5.14
CA VAL A 87 -9.75 -12.00 -3.93
C VAL A 87 -9.81 -10.52 -3.53
N LEU A 88 -10.05 -10.28 -2.24
CA LEU A 88 -9.97 -8.97 -1.60
C LEU A 88 -8.97 -9.05 -0.44
N PHE A 89 -8.07 -8.10 -0.36
CA PHE A 89 -7.19 -7.95 0.82
C PHE A 89 -7.80 -6.93 1.78
N LEU A 90 -7.86 -7.29 3.06
CA LEU A 90 -8.30 -6.41 4.14
C LEU A 90 -7.24 -6.44 5.25
N ASP A 91 -6.67 -5.30 5.57
CA ASP A 91 -5.72 -5.23 6.68
C ASP A 91 -6.43 -5.39 8.03
N ALA A 92 -5.81 -6.08 8.99
CA ALA A 92 -6.42 -6.46 10.26
C ALA A 92 -6.77 -5.28 11.18
N ASP A 93 -6.26 -4.08 10.88
CA ASP A 93 -6.56 -2.84 11.59
C ASP A 93 -7.56 -1.93 10.85
N ASP A 94 -8.05 -2.36 9.69
CA ASP A 94 -9.01 -1.64 8.86
C ASP A 94 -10.44 -2.23 8.92
N ALA A 95 -11.35 -1.74 8.07
CA ALA A 95 -12.71 -2.26 7.97
C ALA A 95 -13.30 -2.07 6.57
N LEU A 96 -14.18 -2.98 6.16
CA LEU A 96 -15.10 -2.74 5.04
C LEU A 96 -16.28 -1.90 5.52
N LEU A 97 -16.82 -1.07 4.64
CA LEU A 97 -18.00 -0.27 4.93
C LEU A 97 -19.26 -0.96 4.37
N PRO A 98 -20.43 -0.74 5.01
CA PRO A 98 -21.70 -1.28 4.54
C PRO A 98 -22.02 -0.88 3.10
N GLY A 99 -22.72 -1.73 2.38
CA GLY A 99 -23.13 -1.48 1.00
C GLY A 99 -22.18 -2.00 -0.08
N LEU A 100 -20.97 -2.45 0.26
CA LEU A 100 -20.05 -3.03 -0.72
C LEU A 100 -20.70 -4.18 -1.50
N TRP A 101 -21.27 -5.14 -0.79
CA TRP A 101 -21.87 -6.33 -1.40
C TRP A 101 -23.05 -5.98 -2.30
N SER A 102 -23.91 -5.04 -1.87
CA SER A 102 -25.01 -4.53 -2.69
C SER A 102 -24.54 -3.80 -3.95
N ALA A 103 -23.44 -3.05 -3.84
CA ALA A 103 -22.85 -2.36 -4.99
C ALA A 103 -22.23 -3.34 -5.99
N LEU A 104 -21.63 -4.42 -5.51
CA LEU A 104 -21.05 -5.47 -6.34
C LEU A 104 -22.12 -6.36 -7.01
N ASP A 105 -23.29 -6.52 -6.41
CA ASP A 105 -24.37 -7.33 -6.96
C ASP A 105 -24.88 -6.83 -8.34
N GLY A 106 -24.76 -5.52 -8.58
CA GLY A 106 -25.13 -4.89 -9.85
C GLY A 106 -24.02 -4.88 -10.90
N VAL A 107 -22.80 -5.31 -10.56
CA VAL A 107 -21.65 -5.23 -11.46
C VAL A 107 -21.62 -6.44 -12.39
N ILE A 108 -21.72 -6.18 -13.69
CA ILE A 108 -21.48 -7.16 -14.76
C ILE A 108 -20.24 -6.70 -15.51
N THR A 109 -19.15 -7.43 -15.39
CA THR A 109 -17.87 -7.04 -15.98
C THR A 109 -17.02 -8.25 -16.33
N ASP A 110 -16.23 -8.13 -17.38
CA ASP A 110 -15.15 -9.05 -17.72
C ASP A 110 -13.77 -8.57 -17.19
N ALA A 111 -13.74 -7.42 -16.52
CA ALA A 111 -12.54 -6.86 -15.94
C ALA A 111 -11.89 -7.84 -14.95
N ASP A 112 -10.57 -7.74 -14.84
CA ASP A 112 -9.77 -8.56 -13.93
C ASP A 112 -9.55 -7.88 -12.56
N MET A 113 -9.83 -6.58 -12.48
CA MET A 113 -9.77 -5.78 -11.25
C MET A 113 -11.04 -4.94 -11.09
N ILE A 114 -11.59 -4.90 -9.88
CA ILE A 114 -12.63 -3.94 -9.51
C ILE A 114 -12.05 -3.00 -8.46
N LEU A 115 -11.94 -1.72 -8.79
CA LEU A 115 -11.39 -0.67 -7.94
C LEU A 115 -12.52 0.15 -7.34
N PHE A 116 -12.50 0.40 -6.03
CA PHE A 116 -13.48 1.23 -5.32
C PHE A 116 -12.80 2.22 -4.38
N GLY A 117 -13.61 3.05 -3.69
CA GLY A 117 -13.09 4.09 -2.82
C GLY A 117 -12.74 3.62 -1.42
N LEU A 118 -11.89 4.40 -0.78
CA LEU A 118 -11.56 4.28 0.64
C LEU A 118 -11.74 5.62 1.37
N THR A 119 -11.96 5.56 2.68
CA THR A 119 -11.90 6.71 3.58
C THR A 119 -10.74 6.58 4.55
N ARG A 120 -10.06 7.68 4.83
CA ARG A 120 -9.03 7.80 5.87
C ARG A 120 -9.40 8.91 6.84
N VAL A 121 -9.11 8.70 8.12
CA VAL A 121 -9.36 9.74 9.13
C VAL A 121 -8.60 11.03 8.80
N SER A 122 -7.38 10.90 8.27
CA SER A 122 -6.50 12.04 7.96
C SER A 122 -6.85 12.80 6.67
N THR A 123 -7.47 12.15 5.66
CA THR A 123 -7.68 12.75 4.32
C THR A 123 -9.12 12.71 3.83
N GLY A 124 -10.02 12.03 4.55
CA GLY A 124 -11.41 11.83 4.12
C GLY A 124 -11.57 10.81 3.01
N ASP A 125 -12.66 10.92 2.27
CA ASP A 125 -13.04 10.00 1.20
C ASP A 125 -12.21 10.21 -0.05
N ILE A 126 -11.79 9.11 -0.67
CA ILE A 126 -11.04 9.04 -1.91
C ILE A 126 -11.63 7.89 -2.73
N GLN A 127 -12.08 8.16 -3.93
CA GLN A 127 -12.64 7.12 -4.79
C GLN A 127 -12.16 7.28 -6.24
N PRO A 128 -12.12 6.18 -7.03
CA PRO A 128 -11.67 6.27 -8.42
C PRO A 128 -12.54 7.21 -9.25
N THR A 129 -13.84 7.33 -8.91
CA THR A 129 -14.78 8.19 -9.63
C THR A 129 -14.62 9.68 -9.33
N ASP A 130 -13.69 10.08 -8.46
CA ASP A 130 -13.25 11.48 -8.33
C ASP A 130 -12.38 11.92 -9.53
N TYR A 131 -11.83 10.95 -10.30
CA TYR A 131 -10.88 11.18 -11.40
C TYR A 131 -11.43 10.76 -12.77
N LEU A 132 -12.38 9.81 -12.80
CA LEU A 132 -12.95 9.27 -14.05
C LEU A 132 -14.35 8.67 -13.78
N PRO A 133 -15.24 8.58 -14.78
CA PRO A 133 -16.55 7.96 -14.62
C PRO A 133 -16.50 6.52 -14.11
N ALA A 134 -17.56 6.07 -13.44
CA ALA A 134 -17.73 4.65 -13.13
C ALA A 134 -17.87 3.82 -14.40
N GLY A 135 -17.25 2.64 -14.43
CA GLY A 135 -17.31 1.76 -15.60
C GLY A 135 -16.05 0.96 -15.83
N GLU A 136 -16.01 0.26 -16.96
CA GLU A 136 -14.90 -0.59 -17.36
C GLU A 136 -13.93 0.15 -18.28
N TYR A 137 -12.64 -0.04 -18.01
CA TYR A 137 -11.51 0.53 -18.75
C TYR A 137 -10.64 -0.62 -19.26
N ALA A 138 -10.51 -0.72 -20.58
CA ALA A 138 -9.88 -1.84 -21.27
C ALA A 138 -8.37 -1.98 -20.98
N ASP A 139 -7.71 -0.88 -20.58
CA ASP A 139 -6.27 -0.86 -20.27
C ASP A 139 -5.91 0.40 -19.47
N LEU A 140 -4.63 0.55 -19.12
CA LEU A 140 -4.16 1.73 -18.40
C LEU A 140 -4.19 3.01 -19.23
N ALA A 141 -4.06 2.91 -20.56
CA ALA A 141 -4.13 4.08 -21.43
C ALA A 141 -5.53 4.70 -21.43
N ALA A 142 -6.57 3.86 -21.29
CA ALA A 142 -7.95 4.30 -21.17
C ALA A 142 -8.23 5.12 -19.90
N LEU A 143 -7.40 4.99 -18.84
CA LEU A 143 -7.49 5.83 -17.65
C LEU A 143 -7.04 7.28 -17.91
N GLY A 144 -6.27 7.53 -18.97
CA GLY A 144 -5.84 8.88 -19.36
C GLY A 144 -5.17 9.64 -18.21
N GLY A 145 -5.62 10.88 -18.00
CA GLY A 145 -5.08 11.75 -16.93
C GLY A 145 -5.31 11.25 -15.49
N ALA A 146 -6.23 10.31 -15.28
CA ALA A 146 -6.50 9.72 -13.97
C ALA A 146 -5.42 8.73 -13.51
N LEU A 147 -4.61 8.19 -14.43
CA LEU A 147 -3.62 7.16 -14.10
C LEU A 147 -2.59 7.65 -13.07
N SER A 148 -2.03 8.85 -13.26
CA SER A 148 -1.03 9.40 -12.33
C SER A 148 -1.58 9.62 -10.91
N PRO A 149 -2.71 10.32 -10.70
CA PRO A 149 -3.30 10.45 -9.37
C PRO A 149 -3.68 9.09 -8.75
N LEU A 150 -4.22 8.14 -9.51
CA LEU A 150 -4.57 6.82 -8.99
C LEU A 150 -3.35 5.99 -8.55
N LEU A 151 -2.21 6.15 -9.22
CA LEU A 151 -0.95 5.49 -8.84
C LEU A 151 -0.28 6.19 -7.65
N PHE A 152 -0.13 7.51 -7.72
CA PHE A 152 0.78 8.24 -6.85
C PHE A 152 0.09 9.07 -5.77
N ASP A 153 -1.03 9.73 -6.05
CA ASP A 153 -1.61 10.68 -5.09
C ASP A 153 -2.55 9.98 -4.11
N THR A 154 -3.39 9.09 -4.61
CA THR A 154 -4.34 8.33 -3.81
C THR A 154 -3.77 7.00 -3.32
N GLY A 155 -2.88 6.39 -4.10
CA GLY A 155 -2.39 5.04 -3.91
C GLY A 155 -3.42 3.94 -4.24
N LEU A 156 -4.58 4.30 -4.82
CA LEU A 156 -5.64 3.32 -5.11
C LEU A 156 -5.17 2.19 -6.03
N LEU A 157 -4.30 2.46 -7.01
CA LEU A 157 -3.71 1.43 -7.85
C LEU A 157 -2.46 0.78 -7.25
N ALA A 158 -1.78 1.42 -6.31
CA ALA A 158 -0.53 0.95 -5.72
C ALA A 158 -0.74 0.03 -4.50
N ALA A 159 -1.70 0.35 -3.61
CA ALA A 159 -2.01 -0.46 -2.44
C ALA A 159 -2.72 -1.78 -2.82
N PRO A 160 -2.66 -2.85 -1.99
CA PRO A 160 -3.37 -4.10 -2.26
C PRO A 160 -4.89 -3.97 -2.04
N TYR A 161 -5.33 -2.90 -1.42
CA TYR A 161 -6.71 -2.49 -1.18
C TYR A 161 -6.94 -1.08 -1.77
N PRO A 162 -8.14 -0.56 -1.93
CA PRO A 162 -9.46 -1.18 -1.88
C PRO A 162 -9.84 -1.73 -3.28
N LYS A 163 -9.72 -3.00 -3.47
CA LYS A 163 -10.03 -3.63 -4.77
C LYS A 163 -10.27 -5.13 -4.67
N LEU A 164 -10.97 -5.66 -5.69
CA LEU A 164 -11.03 -7.09 -5.93
C LEU A 164 -10.12 -7.45 -7.10
N PHE A 165 -9.45 -8.59 -6.98
CA PHE A 165 -8.62 -9.20 -8.02
C PHE A 165 -9.31 -10.47 -8.50
N ARG A 166 -9.42 -10.66 -9.81
CA ARG A 166 -9.92 -11.91 -10.37
C ARG A 166 -8.90 -13.02 -10.14
N ARG A 167 -9.26 -14.04 -9.34
CA ARG A 167 -8.31 -15.09 -8.91
C ARG A 167 -7.69 -15.86 -10.08
N ARG A 168 -8.44 -16.17 -11.15
CA ARG A 168 -7.90 -16.84 -12.34
C ARG A 168 -6.76 -16.06 -12.98
N THR A 169 -6.83 -14.72 -12.97
CA THR A 169 -5.82 -13.82 -13.54
C THR A 169 -4.60 -13.71 -12.61
N LEU A 170 -4.81 -13.75 -11.28
CA LEU A 170 -3.70 -13.86 -10.33
C LEU A 170 -2.81 -15.07 -10.64
N GLY A 171 -3.39 -16.23 -10.98
CA GLY A 171 -2.62 -17.42 -11.30
C GLY A 171 -1.56 -17.72 -10.23
N GLY A 172 -0.29 -17.76 -10.66
CA GLY A 172 0.87 -17.95 -9.77
C GLY A 172 1.49 -16.66 -9.23
N LEU A 173 0.88 -15.48 -9.46
CA LEU A 173 1.41 -14.21 -8.94
C LEU A 173 1.40 -14.19 -7.41
N ARG A 174 2.53 -13.80 -6.82
CA ARG A 174 2.72 -13.71 -5.37
C ARG A 174 3.44 -12.40 -5.02
N PHE A 175 3.22 -11.95 -3.79
CA PHE A 175 4.04 -10.88 -3.21
C PHE A 175 5.49 -11.33 -3.12
N ASP A 176 6.42 -10.46 -3.48
CA ASP A 176 7.86 -10.75 -3.36
C ASP A 176 8.29 -10.59 -1.90
N ASP A 177 8.53 -11.70 -1.22
CA ASP A 177 8.90 -11.77 0.20
C ASP A 177 10.31 -11.21 0.50
N ARG A 178 11.12 -10.99 -0.54
CA ARG A 178 12.41 -10.30 -0.43
C ARG A 178 12.24 -8.80 -0.19
N LEU A 179 11.09 -8.24 -0.57
CA LEU A 179 10.74 -6.83 -0.33
C LEU A 179 10.01 -6.68 1.00
N GLN A 180 10.58 -5.87 1.89
CA GLN A 180 9.94 -5.50 3.16
C GLN A 180 9.10 -4.22 3.07
N ILE A 181 9.19 -3.53 1.92
CA ILE A 181 8.42 -2.33 1.60
C ILE A 181 8.20 -2.27 0.09
N ASN A 182 7.08 -1.72 -0.36
CA ASN A 182 6.63 -1.69 -1.75
C ASN A 182 6.42 -3.08 -2.39
N GLU A 183 6.32 -4.14 -1.59
CA GLU A 183 5.91 -5.46 -2.06
C GLU A 183 4.50 -5.41 -2.68
N ASP A 184 3.65 -4.57 -2.11
CA ASP A 184 2.30 -4.28 -2.58
C ASP A 184 2.30 -3.52 -3.91
N VAL A 185 3.14 -2.50 -4.05
CA VAL A 185 3.30 -1.74 -5.29
C VAL A 185 3.76 -2.67 -6.41
N LEU A 186 4.78 -3.50 -6.16
CA LEU A 186 5.28 -4.46 -7.15
C LEU A 186 4.20 -5.47 -7.55
N PHE A 187 3.48 -6.03 -6.58
CA PHE A 187 2.40 -6.98 -6.82
C PHE A 187 1.31 -6.37 -7.71
N ASN A 188 0.86 -5.14 -7.41
CA ASN A 188 -0.15 -4.47 -8.22
C ASN A 188 0.35 -4.16 -9.63
N ILE A 189 1.59 -3.71 -9.80
CA ILE A 189 2.20 -3.49 -11.11
C ILE A 189 2.22 -4.81 -11.91
N GLN A 190 2.64 -5.91 -11.31
CA GLN A 190 2.70 -7.22 -11.95
C GLN A 190 1.30 -7.74 -12.30
N PHE A 191 0.31 -7.53 -11.41
CA PHE A 191 -1.07 -7.87 -11.73
C PHE A 191 -1.61 -7.07 -12.93
N LEU A 192 -1.38 -5.77 -12.96
CA LEU A 192 -1.77 -4.91 -14.08
C LEU A 192 -1.06 -5.27 -15.40
N GLN A 193 0.12 -5.89 -15.33
CA GLN A 193 0.79 -6.40 -16.53
C GLN A 193 0.07 -7.60 -17.17
N ILE A 194 -0.69 -8.37 -16.40
CA ILE A 194 -1.39 -9.57 -16.86
C ILE A 194 -2.90 -9.39 -16.95
N SER A 195 -3.45 -8.31 -16.39
CA SER A 195 -4.87 -7.98 -16.46
C SER A 195 -5.27 -7.42 -17.81
N SER A 196 -6.53 -7.64 -18.19
CA SER A 196 -7.13 -7.18 -19.44
C SER A 196 -7.91 -5.88 -19.27
N ALA A 197 -8.56 -5.66 -18.12
CA ALA A 197 -9.38 -4.49 -17.86
C ALA A 197 -9.52 -4.20 -16.36
N ILE A 198 -9.88 -2.94 -16.06
CA ILE A 198 -10.17 -2.43 -14.71
C ILE A 198 -11.59 -1.89 -14.69
N TYR A 199 -12.41 -2.28 -13.74
CA TYR A 199 -13.69 -1.69 -13.45
C TYR A 199 -13.61 -0.71 -12.29
N CYS A 200 -13.97 0.54 -12.51
CA CYS A 200 -14.05 1.57 -11.47
C CYS A 200 -15.47 1.64 -10.91
N LEU A 201 -15.64 1.17 -9.68
CA LEU A 201 -16.90 1.20 -8.96
C LEU A 201 -17.07 2.54 -8.24
N HIS A 202 -18.25 3.14 -8.35
CA HIS A 202 -18.59 4.33 -7.57
C HIS A 202 -18.86 3.94 -6.12
N GLY A 203 -18.33 4.72 -5.19
CA GLY A 203 -18.57 4.59 -3.75
C GLY A 203 -17.32 4.29 -2.94
N VAL A 204 -17.45 4.52 -1.64
CA VAL A 204 -16.40 4.33 -0.63
C VAL A 204 -16.79 3.15 0.24
N TYR A 205 -16.03 2.06 0.16
CA TYR A 205 -16.35 0.79 0.83
C TYR A 205 -15.21 0.24 1.68
N TYR A 206 -14.11 0.95 1.81
CA TYR A 206 -12.99 0.59 2.66
C TYR A 206 -12.68 1.73 3.63
N LYS A 207 -12.47 1.42 4.90
CA LYS A 207 -12.08 2.39 5.92
C LYS A 207 -10.70 2.05 6.46
N GLN A 208 -9.76 2.92 6.19
CA GLN A 208 -8.42 2.85 6.75
C GLN A 208 -8.38 3.66 8.05
N TYR A 209 -7.94 3.01 9.13
CA TYR A 209 -7.75 3.66 10.41
C TYR A 209 -6.30 4.09 10.58
N ASP A 210 -6.10 5.34 10.99
CA ASP A 210 -4.78 5.84 11.37
C ASP A 210 -4.37 5.22 12.71
N THR A 211 -3.51 4.20 12.69
CA THR A 211 -2.94 3.63 13.92
C THR A 211 -1.76 4.48 14.38
N GLU A 212 -1.83 5.04 15.60
CA GLU A 212 -0.77 5.89 16.17
C GLU A 212 0.53 5.11 16.43
N SER A 213 0.45 3.82 16.64
CA SER A 213 1.59 2.99 17.05
C SER A 213 1.80 1.81 16.13
N GLY A 214 2.75 1.89 15.22
CA GLY A 214 3.32 0.70 14.64
C GLY A 214 3.17 0.47 13.14
N SER A 215 2.55 1.38 12.37
CA SER A 215 2.52 1.26 10.91
C SER A 215 3.94 1.06 10.37
N LEU A 216 4.14 -0.03 9.63
CA LEU A 216 5.42 -0.37 9.01
C LEU A 216 5.93 0.76 8.10
N SER A 217 5.02 1.50 7.48
CA SER A 217 5.31 2.65 6.61
C SER A 217 5.90 3.85 7.36
N ARG A 218 5.75 3.93 8.69
CA ARG A 218 6.28 5.04 9.52
C ARG A 218 7.66 4.74 10.12
N ARG A 219 8.18 3.52 10.00
CA ARG A 219 9.53 3.18 10.48
C ARG A 219 10.57 3.57 9.44
N LEU A 220 11.71 4.10 9.89
CA LEU A 220 12.84 4.33 9.01
C LEU A 220 13.40 2.99 8.55
N ARG A 221 13.12 2.63 7.31
CA ARG A 221 13.73 1.51 6.61
C ARG A 221 14.71 2.08 5.60
N GLY A 222 15.92 1.58 5.59
CA GLY A 222 16.95 2.02 4.66
C GLY A 222 16.75 1.55 3.22
N ASP A 223 15.60 0.95 2.94
CA ASP A 223 15.28 0.21 1.72
C ASP A 223 14.27 0.89 0.76
N LEU A 224 13.75 2.10 1.09
CA LEU A 224 12.80 2.81 0.21
C LEU A 224 13.35 3.09 -1.18
N LEU A 225 14.60 3.56 -1.28
CA LEU A 225 15.25 3.79 -2.57
C LEU A 225 15.64 2.48 -3.26
N ASP A 226 16.00 1.45 -2.49
CA ASP A 226 16.28 0.12 -3.01
C ASP A 226 15.01 -0.53 -3.59
N ALA A 227 13.89 -0.42 -2.88
CA ALA A 227 12.59 -0.90 -3.37
C ALA A 227 12.15 -0.14 -4.64
N GLU A 228 12.38 1.17 -4.72
CA GLU A 228 12.08 1.97 -5.91
C GLU A 228 12.89 1.51 -7.12
N ARG A 229 14.16 1.13 -6.94
CA ARG A 229 14.99 0.57 -8.03
C ARG A 229 14.42 -0.73 -8.61
N ILE A 230 13.65 -1.48 -7.82
CA ILE A 230 12.97 -2.72 -8.26
C ILE A 230 11.62 -2.39 -8.91
N THR A 231 10.82 -1.52 -8.29
CA THR A 231 9.46 -1.22 -8.74
C THR A 231 9.42 -0.33 -9.98
N ARG A 232 10.34 0.62 -10.12
CA ARG A 232 10.38 1.56 -11.25
C ARG A 232 10.55 0.89 -12.62
N PRO A 233 11.51 -0.05 -12.83
CA PRO A 233 11.61 -0.77 -14.11
C PRO A 233 10.35 -1.59 -14.42
N ALA A 234 9.72 -2.19 -13.42
CA ALA A 234 8.47 -2.93 -13.58
C ALA A 234 7.32 -2.00 -14.02
N LEU A 235 7.22 -0.81 -13.40
CA LEU A 235 6.26 0.23 -13.80
C LEU A 235 6.51 0.71 -15.23
N ALA A 236 7.77 0.96 -15.60
CA ALA A 236 8.13 1.37 -16.95
C ALA A 236 7.75 0.32 -17.99
N ALA A 237 7.97 -0.96 -17.70
CA ALA A 237 7.57 -2.06 -18.56
C ALA A 237 6.04 -2.13 -18.74
N LEU A 238 5.29 -1.97 -17.64
CA LEU A 238 3.82 -1.91 -17.66
C LEU A 238 3.31 -0.76 -18.55
N LEU A 239 3.87 0.44 -18.38
CA LEU A 239 3.47 1.63 -19.14
C LEU A 239 3.74 1.45 -20.64
N ARG A 240 4.95 0.98 -21.01
CA ARG A 240 5.30 0.69 -22.42
C ARG A 240 4.38 -0.35 -23.04
N LYS A 241 4.00 -1.41 -22.29
CA LYS A 241 3.04 -2.42 -22.75
C LYS A 241 1.69 -1.78 -23.13
N ASN A 242 1.28 -0.73 -22.41
CA ASN A 242 0.04 0.00 -22.65
C ASN A 242 0.21 1.22 -23.59
N GLY A 243 1.33 1.32 -24.32
CA GLY A 243 1.58 2.40 -25.28
C GLY A 243 1.84 3.78 -24.62
N LEU A 244 2.14 3.81 -23.34
CA LEU A 244 2.38 5.03 -22.57
C LEU A 244 3.89 5.33 -22.43
N ASP A 245 4.24 6.62 -22.47
CA ASP A 245 5.61 7.06 -22.15
C ASP A 245 5.88 6.88 -20.65
N PRO A 246 6.87 6.07 -20.22
CA PRO A 246 7.18 5.87 -18.82
C PRO A 246 7.89 7.06 -18.17
N ALA A 247 8.54 7.94 -18.93
CA ALA A 247 9.44 8.96 -18.37
C ALA A 247 8.79 9.87 -17.33
N PRO A 248 7.56 10.43 -17.50
CA PRO A 248 6.92 11.24 -16.48
C PRO A 248 6.62 10.46 -15.19
N TYR A 249 6.28 9.19 -15.32
CA TYR A 249 5.94 8.32 -14.19
C TYR A 249 7.18 7.85 -13.42
N GLU A 250 8.26 7.49 -14.14
CA GLU A 250 9.56 7.17 -13.55
C GLU A 250 10.13 8.36 -12.77
N HIS A 251 10.03 9.57 -13.34
CA HIS A 251 10.41 10.81 -12.66
C HIS A 251 9.62 11.02 -11.37
N THR A 252 8.28 10.88 -11.43
CA THR A 252 7.41 11.04 -10.26
C THR A 252 7.70 9.99 -9.18
N SER A 253 7.88 8.72 -9.58
CA SER A 253 8.24 7.62 -8.67
C SER A 253 9.54 7.93 -7.93
N ARG A 254 10.58 8.31 -8.67
CA ARG A 254 11.89 8.64 -8.13
C ARG A 254 11.84 9.84 -7.17
N LEU A 255 11.20 10.91 -7.59
CA LEU A 255 11.05 12.12 -6.77
C LEU A 255 10.36 11.81 -5.45
N ARG A 256 9.25 11.06 -5.48
CA ARG A 256 8.51 10.65 -4.27
C ARG A 256 9.35 9.75 -3.35
N ALA A 257 10.08 8.78 -3.90
CA ALA A 257 10.96 7.93 -3.12
C ALA A 257 12.02 8.76 -2.38
N CYS A 258 12.65 9.73 -3.07
CA CYS A 258 13.62 10.65 -2.47
C CYS A 258 13.00 11.51 -1.36
N LEU A 259 11.84 12.13 -1.61
CA LEU A 259 11.16 12.99 -0.63
C LEU A 259 10.68 12.22 0.60
N ASN A 260 10.13 11.02 0.41
CA ASN A 260 9.68 10.16 1.50
C ASN A 260 10.87 9.64 2.33
N GLN A 261 11.95 9.19 1.67
CA GLN A 261 13.16 8.75 2.36
C GLN A 261 13.78 9.91 3.16
N TYR A 262 13.83 11.12 2.59
CA TYR A 262 14.26 12.30 3.31
C TYR A 262 13.38 12.57 4.55
N GLY A 263 12.07 12.51 4.40
CA GLY A 263 11.11 12.70 5.50
C GLY A 263 11.33 11.72 6.66
N LEU A 264 11.56 10.45 6.35
CA LEU A 264 11.87 9.42 7.35
C LEU A 264 13.19 9.71 8.06
N LEU A 265 14.25 10.06 7.32
CA LEU A 265 15.55 10.42 7.87
C LEU A 265 15.46 11.67 8.77
N ALA A 266 14.82 12.73 8.29
CA ALA A 266 14.64 13.99 9.03
C ALA A 266 13.75 13.84 10.26
N GLY A 267 12.76 12.92 10.21
CA GLY A 267 11.91 12.55 11.35
C GLY A 267 12.61 11.71 12.40
N CYS A 268 13.89 11.37 12.21
CA CYS A 268 14.71 10.55 13.13
C CYS A 268 14.08 9.18 13.46
N ARG A 269 13.28 8.64 12.55
CA ARG A 269 12.58 7.36 12.74
C ARG A 269 13.50 6.19 12.36
N GLY A 270 13.65 5.25 13.30
CA GLY A 270 14.44 4.02 13.12
C GLY A 270 15.96 4.18 13.37
N ASP A 271 16.62 3.04 13.45
CA ASP A 271 18.00 2.91 13.96
C ASP A 271 18.96 2.64 12.80
N LEU A 272 19.30 3.69 12.04
CA LEU A 272 20.30 3.59 10.98
C LEU A 272 21.63 4.17 11.43
N PRO A 273 22.76 3.47 11.17
CA PRO A 273 24.09 3.97 11.46
C PRO A 273 24.44 5.20 10.59
N TYR A 274 25.35 6.03 11.09
CA TYR A 274 25.78 7.27 10.40
C TYR A 274 26.15 7.05 8.92
N ALA A 275 26.92 6.00 8.63
CA ALA A 275 27.37 5.71 7.26
C ALA A 275 26.18 5.50 6.30
N ARG A 276 25.16 4.75 6.72
CA ARG A 276 23.96 4.51 5.90
C ARG A 276 23.11 5.78 5.75
N ARG A 277 22.92 6.55 6.83
CA ARG A 277 22.22 7.85 6.75
C ARG A 277 22.90 8.80 5.77
N ARG A 278 24.25 8.92 5.88
CA ARG A 278 25.05 9.74 4.95
C ARG A 278 24.91 9.31 3.51
N ALA A 279 24.95 8.00 3.24
CA ALA A 279 24.79 7.46 1.90
C ALA A 279 23.41 7.79 1.31
N LEU A 280 22.34 7.60 2.09
CA LEU A 280 20.96 7.93 1.67
C LEU A 280 20.80 9.44 1.42
N PHE A 281 21.31 10.31 2.29
CA PHE A 281 21.27 11.75 2.02
C PHE A 281 22.09 12.13 0.78
N ALA A 282 23.25 11.50 0.55
CA ALA A 282 24.04 11.74 -0.64
C ALA A 282 23.29 11.37 -1.92
N GLU A 283 22.61 10.24 -1.91
CA GLU A 283 21.81 9.78 -3.03
C GLU A 283 20.61 10.70 -3.31
N ILE A 284 19.88 11.12 -2.27
CA ILE A 284 18.75 12.05 -2.39
C ILE A 284 19.23 13.41 -2.95
N LEU A 285 20.34 13.93 -2.44
CA LEU A 285 20.86 15.23 -2.84
C LEU A 285 21.55 15.22 -4.21
N ALA A 286 21.94 14.06 -4.72
CA ALA A 286 22.43 13.91 -6.09
C ALA A 286 21.30 14.06 -7.13
N ASP A 287 20.06 13.83 -6.74
CA ASP A 287 18.88 14.08 -7.56
C ASP A 287 18.54 15.58 -7.52
N ASN A 288 18.67 16.26 -8.66
CA ASN A 288 18.49 17.70 -8.73
C ASN A 288 17.06 18.14 -8.43
N ASP A 289 16.07 17.38 -8.88
CA ASP A 289 14.65 17.71 -8.71
C ASP A 289 14.22 17.48 -7.26
N ALA A 290 14.67 16.38 -6.65
CA ALA A 290 14.46 16.14 -5.23
C ALA A 290 15.11 17.23 -4.36
N ARG A 291 16.34 17.65 -4.70
CA ARG A 291 17.03 18.72 -4.00
C ARG A 291 16.29 20.07 -4.12
N ALA A 292 15.82 20.43 -5.32
CA ALA A 292 15.05 21.64 -5.55
C ALA A 292 13.73 21.63 -4.76
N ALA A 293 12.97 20.53 -4.81
CA ALA A 293 11.73 20.37 -4.05
C ALA A 293 11.96 20.45 -2.53
N LEU A 294 13.06 19.87 -2.03
CA LEU A 294 13.43 19.98 -0.61
C LEU A 294 13.80 21.40 -0.21
N GLN A 295 14.54 22.14 -1.06
CA GLN A 295 14.86 23.54 -0.79
C GLN A 295 13.60 24.41 -0.69
N GLU A 296 12.64 24.19 -1.57
CA GLU A 296 11.36 24.90 -1.56
C GLU A 296 10.55 24.54 -0.30
N ARG A 297 10.38 23.25 -0.01
CA ARG A 297 9.68 22.78 1.18
C ARG A 297 10.28 23.34 2.47
N LEU A 298 11.58 23.30 2.60
CA LEU A 298 12.28 23.80 3.80
C LEU A 298 12.24 25.33 3.92
N ARG A 299 12.14 26.09 2.83
CA ARG A 299 11.91 27.55 2.87
C ARG A 299 10.56 27.90 3.48
N ASN A 300 9.54 27.09 3.19
CA ASN A 300 8.16 27.28 3.60
C ASN A 300 7.82 26.59 4.93
N ASP A 301 8.78 25.93 5.60
CA ASP A 301 8.55 25.22 6.87
C ASP A 301 8.18 26.23 7.97
N PRO A 302 7.01 26.05 8.65
CA PRO A 302 6.59 26.92 9.75
C PRO A 302 7.54 26.87 10.95
N ASN A 303 8.27 25.78 11.16
CA ASN A 303 9.26 25.60 12.23
C ASN A 303 10.65 26.09 11.80
N LYS A 304 10.76 27.34 11.42
CA LYS A 304 11.97 27.94 10.82
C LYS A 304 13.29 27.64 11.54
N LEU A 305 13.29 27.63 12.87
CA LEU A 305 14.51 27.38 13.68
C LEU A 305 14.95 25.92 13.62
N LEU A 306 14.02 24.96 13.71
CA LEU A 306 14.33 23.52 13.61
C LEU A 306 14.72 23.11 12.20
N ALA A 307 14.28 23.87 11.19
CA ALA A 307 14.60 23.62 9.80
C ALA A 307 15.99 24.14 9.36
N VAL A 308 16.65 25.01 10.15
CA VAL A 308 17.94 25.63 9.76
C VAL A 308 19.03 24.63 9.39
N PRO A 309 19.33 23.58 10.21
CA PRO A 309 20.35 22.61 9.83
C PRO A 309 20.02 21.86 8.55
N TYR A 310 18.73 21.53 8.34
CA TYR A 310 18.28 20.89 7.12
C TYR A 310 18.39 21.81 5.91
N ARG A 311 18.03 23.09 6.04
CA ARG A 311 18.17 24.10 4.98
C ARG A 311 19.62 24.25 4.53
N ILE A 312 20.55 24.36 5.49
CA ILE A 312 21.98 24.47 5.18
C ILE A 312 22.47 23.20 4.50
N GLY A 313 22.18 22.01 5.06
CA GLY A 313 22.63 20.75 4.51
C GLY A 313 22.13 20.46 3.10
N VAL A 314 20.88 20.81 2.81
CA VAL A 314 20.29 20.64 1.47
C VAL A 314 20.84 21.69 0.50
N ALA A 315 20.91 22.96 0.91
CA ALA A 315 21.42 24.04 0.05
C ALA A 315 22.88 23.83 -0.36
N TRP A 316 23.71 23.38 0.57
CA TRP A 316 25.16 23.21 0.36
C TRP A 316 25.53 21.78 -0.08
N ASN A 317 24.53 20.94 -0.36
CA ASN A 317 24.74 19.53 -0.70
C ASN A 317 25.68 18.81 0.29
N TRP A 318 25.35 18.89 1.58
CA TRP A 318 26.21 18.41 2.68
C TRP A 318 25.59 17.22 3.42
N PRO A 319 25.59 16.01 2.82
CA PRO A 319 24.95 14.82 3.39
C PRO A 319 25.53 14.37 4.74
N GLY A 320 26.82 14.61 4.96
CA GLY A 320 27.47 14.29 6.23
C GLY A 320 26.93 15.10 7.39
N MET A 321 26.68 16.40 7.19
CA MET A 321 26.10 17.26 8.21
C MET A 321 24.66 16.85 8.53
N LEU A 322 23.85 16.53 7.52
CA LEU A 322 22.48 16.05 7.69
C LEU A 322 22.44 14.75 8.49
N ALA A 323 23.33 13.81 8.16
CA ALA A 323 23.42 12.52 8.89
C ALA A 323 23.82 12.71 10.35
N ALA A 324 24.80 13.56 10.64
CA ALA A 324 25.22 13.86 12.01
C ALA A 324 24.10 14.56 12.79
N TYR A 325 23.44 15.55 12.20
CA TYR A 325 22.34 16.27 12.85
C TYR A 325 21.17 15.35 13.20
N THR A 326 20.76 14.44 12.29
CA THR A 326 19.66 13.49 12.56
C THR A 326 19.99 12.51 13.68
N LEU A 327 21.25 12.10 13.83
CA LEU A 327 21.69 11.25 14.96
C LEU A 327 21.66 11.99 16.29
N ILE A 328 22.12 13.25 16.31
CA ILE A 328 22.06 14.10 17.51
C ILE A 328 20.60 14.31 17.93
N LYS A 329 19.74 14.68 16.98
CA LYS A 329 18.30 14.88 17.21
C LYS A 329 17.63 13.61 17.74
N GLN A 330 17.97 12.43 17.22
CA GLN A 330 17.41 11.14 17.66
C GLN A 330 17.76 10.81 19.12
N ARG A 331 18.91 11.26 19.61
CA ARG A 331 19.34 11.06 21.01
C ARG A 331 18.70 12.05 21.99
N LEU A 332 18.12 13.13 21.49
CA LEU A 332 17.49 14.19 22.29
C LEU A 332 15.95 14.02 22.39
N LEU A 333 15.38 13.19 21.55
CA LEU A 333 13.96 12.79 21.54
C LEU A 333 13.76 11.45 22.26
#